data_b7345216c5c5ead193c812ef2ddb14b3
#
_entry.id   b7345216c5c5ead193c812ef2ddb14b3
#
_cell.length_a   1.000
_cell.length_b   1.000
_cell.length_c   1.000
_cell.angle_alpha   90.00
_cell.angle_beta   90.00
_cell.angle_gamma   90.00
#
_symmetry.space_group_name_H-M   'P 1'
#
loop_
_entity.id
_entity.type
_entity.pdbx_description
1 polymer ?
#
loop_
_entity_poly.entity_id
_entity_poly.type
_entity_poly.pdbx_seq_one_letter_code
_entity_poly.pdbx_strand_id
1 'polypeptide(L)'
;MKKVLISLLVAGAAIAANAQDKALLETLVKKGMLTQQEAAQIAKDSVAVTPATKSTKSIKIFGGAQGWYTWAKDSIKSGAAASPAQTSGFTLRYVKLGLEADVGAGWSATVVTDFGSEGSARNYLDKVVASKKIDLDYLNGTLQLGLRKANMGYEQNMCDFGQLAIERSVATNFFTRGEYANMSKNFGGRTVGVFWDGNITQVEGLYYSAAVTSGLTETTDNFLSSAQASSALSFYAAMGYKNVAEMNGESISYDVGMNFGYAPQGMYNGVDSQGSVWGINPYLSANWRGLTVIAEFFLQQYEDYFTNNGICRTPMGSNLTVAYKMDMGEWGAIEPVARWAYVYANGGPVKSEFSDLAYNQATTGYIGVNWYATASVKTSLGYEFGYFDKESAGVADGDRMYSNSVRAQVQVIF
;
A
#
# COMPACT_ATOMS: atom_id res chain seq x y z
N MET A 1 -26.69 4.83 -4.92
CA MET A 1 -25.55 4.07 -4.41
C MET A 1 -25.78 2.55 -4.41
N LYS A 2 -26.85 2.00 -3.81
CA LYS A 2 -27.10 0.54 -3.84
C LYS A 2 -27.20 -0.09 -5.25
N LYS A 3 -27.73 0.63 -6.25
CA LYS A 3 -27.86 0.11 -7.62
C LYS A 3 -26.54 0.04 -8.39
N VAL A 4 -25.57 0.88 -8.09
CA VAL A 4 -24.22 0.87 -8.71
C VAL A 4 -23.36 -0.25 -8.14
N LEU A 5 -23.46 -0.53 -6.83
CA LEU A 5 -22.75 -1.64 -6.19
C LEU A 5 -23.21 -3.01 -6.72
N ILE A 6 -24.52 -3.16 -6.92
CA ILE A 6 -25.10 -4.39 -7.48
C ILE A 6 -24.67 -4.57 -8.94
N SER A 7 -24.60 -3.49 -9.73
CA SER A 7 -24.17 -3.56 -11.13
C SER A 7 -22.69 -3.91 -11.28
N LEU A 8 -21.81 -3.46 -10.37
CA LEU A 8 -20.38 -3.80 -10.37
C LEU A 8 -20.13 -5.24 -9.88
N LEU A 9 -20.88 -5.71 -8.87
CA LEU A 9 -20.82 -7.09 -8.40
C LEU A 9 -21.33 -8.07 -9.47
N VAL A 10 -22.38 -7.70 -10.20
CA VAL A 10 -22.93 -8.50 -11.31
C VAL A 10 -21.98 -8.50 -12.49
N ALA A 11 -21.29 -7.39 -12.81
CA ALA A 11 -20.31 -7.35 -13.89
C ALA A 11 -19.04 -8.19 -13.55
N GLY A 12 -18.58 -8.16 -12.29
CA GLY A 12 -17.45 -8.99 -11.84
C GLY A 12 -17.75 -10.49 -11.84
N ALA A 13 -18.98 -10.88 -11.50
CA ALA A 13 -19.44 -12.27 -11.56
C ALA A 13 -19.63 -12.76 -13.01
N ALA A 14 -20.03 -11.90 -13.93
CA ALA A 14 -20.31 -12.25 -15.33
C ALA A 14 -19.03 -12.61 -16.13
N ILE A 15 -17.86 -12.14 -15.73
CA ILE A 15 -16.59 -12.36 -16.48
C ILE A 15 -16.01 -13.76 -16.20
N ALA A 16 -16.18 -14.29 -14.99
CA ALA A 16 -15.74 -15.66 -14.63
C ALA A 16 -16.70 -16.76 -15.13
N ALA A 17 -17.88 -16.38 -15.56
CA ALA A 17 -19.04 -17.24 -15.73
C ALA A 17 -19.11 -18.03 -17.06
N ASN A 18 -18.45 -17.58 -18.13
CA ASN A 18 -18.74 -18.10 -19.47
C ASN A 18 -18.46 -19.61 -19.72
N ALA A 19 -17.54 -20.23 -18.97
CA ALA A 19 -17.33 -21.68 -19.09
C ALA A 19 -18.06 -22.49 -18.01
N GLN A 20 -18.21 -21.94 -16.81
CA GLN A 20 -18.96 -22.55 -15.71
C GLN A 20 -20.48 -22.40 -15.88
N ASP A 21 -20.96 -21.31 -16.47
CA ASP A 21 -22.40 -21.06 -16.67
C ASP A 21 -23.02 -22.06 -17.63
N LYS A 22 -22.33 -22.46 -18.68
CA LYS A 22 -22.85 -23.45 -19.62
C LYS A 22 -23.01 -24.82 -18.95
N ALA A 23 -22.01 -25.24 -18.17
CA ALA A 23 -22.07 -26.50 -17.42
C ALA A 23 -23.10 -26.45 -16.29
N LEU A 24 -23.28 -25.28 -15.65
CA LEU A 24 -24.29 -25.06 -14.64
C LEU A 24 -25.69 -25.08 -15.24
N LEU A 25 -25.94 -24.37 -16.35
CA LEU A 25 -27.22 -24.37 -17.06
C LEU A 25 -27.59 -25.77 -17.55
N GLU A 26 -26.64 -26.51 -18.14
CA GLU A 26 -26.86 -27.90 -18.54
C GLU A 26 -27.18 -28.82 -17.34
N THR A 27 -26.57 -28.58 -16.19
CA THR A 27 -26.84 -29.32 -14.95
C THR A 27 -28.24 -28.99 -14.40
N LEU A 28 -28.66 -27.74 -14.46
CA LEU A 28 -29.99 -27.28 -14.00
C LEU A 28 -31.08 -27.82 -14.92
N VAL A 29 -30.84 -27.88 -16.22
CA VAL A 29 -31.77 -28.53 -17.19
C VAL A 29 -31.84 -30.03 -16.91
N LYS A 30 -30.72 -30.70 -16.72
CA LYS A 30 -30.69 -32.14 -16.37
C LYS A 30 -31.43 -32.46 -15.07
N LYS A 31 -31.42 -31.56 -14.11
CA LYS A 31 -32.15 -31.70 -12.83
C LYS A 31 -33.62 -31.29 -12.92
N GLY A 32 -34.11 -30.87 -14.10
CA GLY A 32 -35.50 -30.44 -14.29
C GLY A 32 -35.84 -29.11 -13.60
N MET A 33 -34.85 -28.34 -13.18
CA MET A 33 -35.03 -27.02 -12.51
C MET A 33 -35.19 -25.87 -13.52
N LEU A 34 -34.76 -26.09 -14.78
CA LEU A 34 -34.93 -25.19 -15.91
C LEU A 34 -35.34 -26.00 -17.14
N THR A 35 -36.18 -25.42 -17.99
CA THR A 35 -36.42 -25.95 -19.33
C THR A 35 -35.28 -25.58 -20.27
N GLN A 36 -35.11 -26.32 -21.34
CA GLN A 36 -34.11 -25.98 -22.37
C GLN A 36 -34.33 -24.56 -22.98
N GLN A 37 -35.61 -24.12 -23.07
CA GLN A 37 -35.94 -22.79 -23.56
C GLN A 37 -35.52 -21.69 -22.57
N GLU A 38 -35.77 -21.87 -21.28
CA GLU A 38 -35.33 -20.95 -20.22
C GLU A 38 -33.82 -20.89 -20.13
N ALA A 39 -33.09 -22.01 -20.19
CA ALA A 39 -31.63 -22.04 -20.23
C ALA A 39 -31.07 -21.35 -21.46
N ALA A 40 -31.67 -21.53 -22.63
CA ALA A 40 -31.30 -20.83 -23.86
C ALA A 40 -31.58 -19.32 -23.80
N GLN A 41 -32.66 -18.91 -23.14
CA GLN A 41 -33.00 -17.51 -22.93
C GLN A 41 -32.01 -16.87 -21.93
N ILE A 42 -31.72 -17.52 -20.80
CA ILE A 42 -30.71 -17.06 -19.83
C ILE A 42 -29.35 -16.95 -20.48
N ALA A 43 -28.94 -17.91 -21.29
CA ALA A 43 -27.68 -17.86 -22.05
C ALA A 43 -27.66 -16.72 -23.10
N LYS A 44 -28.80 -16.33 -23.61
CA LYS A 44 -28.96 -15.23 -24.60
C LYS A 44 -29.01 -13.86 -23.91
N ASP A 45 -29.61 -13.80 -22.73
CA ASP A 45 -29.75 -12.59 -21.92
C ASP A 45 -28.52 -12.37 -21.01
N SER A 46 -27.71 -13.42 -20.74
CA SER A 46 -26.38 -13.25 -20.21
C SER A 46 -25.54 -12.50 -21.22
N VAL A 47 -25.34 -11.20 -20.98
CA VAL A 47 -24.44 -10.37 -21.78
C VAL A 47 -23.06 -11.00 -21.64
N ALA A 48 -22.68 -11.83 -22.62
CA ALA A 48 -21.30 -12.22 -22.77
C ALA A 48 -20.52 -10.90 -22.88
N VAL A 49 -19.71 -10.56 -21.89
CA VAL A 49 -18.73 -9.51 -22.03
C VAL A 49 -17.73 -10.05 -23.05
N THR A 50 -18.10 -9.89 -24.30
CA THR A 50 -17.20 -10.21 -25.41
C THR A 50 -16.08 -9.19 -25.32
N PRO A 51 -14.82 -9.59 -25.17
CA PRO A 51 -13.72 -8.66 -25.23
C PRO A 51 -13.90 -7.79 -26.46
N ALA A 52 -13.86 -6.48 -26.29
CA ALA A 52 -14.09 -5.52 -27.38
C ALA A 52 -13.10 -5.71 -28.56
N THR A 53 -12.07 -6.52 -28.35
CA THR A 53 -11.07 -6.85 -29.38
C THR A 53 -10.74 -8.34 -29.36
N LYS A 54 -10.57 -8.94 -30.54
CA LYS A 54 -10.07 -10.33 -30.70
C LYS A 54 -8.65 -10.54 -30.15
N SER A 55 -7.98 -9.48 -29.66
CA SER A 55 -6.61 -9.51 -29.14
C SER A 55 -6.50 -9.81 -27.65
N THR A 56 -7.59 -9.72 -26.87
CA THR A 56 -7.55 -10.08 -25.44
C THR A 56 -7.30 -11.57 -25.28
N LYS A 57 -6.17 -11.92 -24.66
CA LYS A 57 -5.73 -13.30 -24.50
C LYS A 57 -6.19 -13.91 -23.18
N SER A 58 -6.23 -13.11 -22.12
CA SER A 58 -6.65 -13.56 -20.81
C SER A 58 -7.15 -12.40 -19.96
N ILE A 59 -8.05 -12.71 -19.03
CA ILE A 59 -8.48 -11.81 -17.96
C ILE A 59 -8.26 -12.54 -16.64
N LYS A 60 -7.58 -11.90 -15.71
CA LYS A 60 -7.35 -12.37 -14.34
C LYS A 60 -8.16 -11.49 -13.39
N ILE A 61 -8.93 -12.13 -12.51
CA ILE A 61 -9.62 -11.49 -11.39
C ILE A 61 -8.87 -11.86 -10.13
N PHE A 62 -8.63 -10.91 -9.26
CA PHE A 62 -7.96 -11.12 -7.98
C PHE A 62 -8.42 -10.09 -6.97
N GLY A 63 -8.22 -10.38 -5.69
CA GLY A 63 -8.63 -9.45 -4.67
C GLY A 63 -8.52 -10.00 -3.27
N GLY A 64 -9.18 -9.32 -2.34
CA GLY A 64 -9.24 -9.77 -0.97
C GLY A 64 -9.94 -8.77 -0.06
N ALA A 65 -10.17 -9.19 1.16
CA ALA A 65 -10.76 -8.37 2.20
C ALA A 65 -9.98 -8.53 3.52
N GLN A 66 -9.88 -7.43 4.27
CA GLN A 66 -9.37 -7.39 5.63
C GLN A 66 -10.38 -6.73 6.55
N GLY A 67 -10.81 -7.47 7.56
CA GLY A 67 -11.60 -6.96 8.68
C GLY A 67 -10.71 -6.82 9.91
N TRP A 68 -10.80 -5.68 10.60
CA TRP A 68 -10.06 -5.39 11.82
C TRP A 68 -10.99 -5.14 12.98
N TYR A 69 -10.54 -5.54 14.16
CA TYR A 69 -10.96 -4.97 15.43
C TYR A 69 -9.78 -4.18 16.00
N THR A 70 -10.01 -2.95 16.40
CA THR A 70 -9.03 -2.08 17.04
C THR A 70 -9.53 -1.66 18.39
N TRP A 71 -8.69 -1.76 19.41
CA TRP A 71 -8.81 -1.04 20.68
C TRP A 71 -7.55 -0.20 20.83
N ALA A 72 -7.70 1.09 21.12
CA ALA A 72 -6.57 1.99 21.31
C ALA A 72 -6.83 2.99 22.40
N LYS A 73 -5.74 3.40 23.08
CA LYS A 73 -5.76 4.41 24.12
C LYS A 73 -4.48 5.24 24.10
N ASP A 74 -4.66 6.54 23.94
CA ASP A 74 -3.59 7.51 24.10
C ASP A 74 -3.65 8.13 25.50
N SER A 75 -2.50 8.33 26.13
CA SER A 75 -2.36 8.89 27.47
C SER A 75 -1.31 9.98 27.45
N ILE A 76 -1.70 11.21 27.85
CA ILE A 76 -0.80 12.36 27.89
C ILE A 76 -0.29 12.50 29.31
N LYS A 77 1.03 12.69 29.45
CA LYS A 77 1.68 12.90 30.74
C LYS A 77 2.05 14.38 30.88
N SER A 78 1.11 15.23 31.19
CA SER A 78 1.31 16.54 31.79
C SER A 78 0.00 17.27 32.09
N GLY A 79 0.09 18.42 32.70
CA GLY A 79 -1.03 19.19 33.28
C GLY A 79 -2.00 19.85 32.30
N ALA A 80 -1.90 19.56 31.00
CA ALA A 80 -2.87 20.03 30.01
C ALA A 80 -4.13 19.15 30.05
N ALA A 81 -5.29 19.76 30.06
CA ALA A 81 -6.61 19.12 30.16
C ALA A 81 -7.06 18.37 28.89
N ALA A 82 -6.16 17.72 28.18
CA ALA A 82 -6.53 16.88 27.06
C ALA A 82 -6.98 15.51 27.58
N SER A 83 -8.25 15.19 27.39
CA SER A 83 -8.78 13.86 27.73
C SER A 83 -8.06 12.80 26.89
N PRO A 84 -7.63 11.69 27.51
CA PRO A 84 -7.01 10.60 26.76
C PRO A 84 -8.00 10.10 25.70
N ALA A 85 -7.56 10.07 24.44
CA ALA A 85 -8.37 9.50 23.37
C ALA A 85 -8.43 7.97 23.57
N GLN A 86 -9.62 7.43 23.63
CA GLN A 86 -9.84 5.98 23.60
C GLN A 86 -10.82 5.66 22.50
N THR A 87 -10.47 4.69 21.68
CA THR A 87 -11.32 4.21 20.61
C THR A 87 -11.36 2.69 20.59
N SER A 88 -12.49 2.14 20.15
CA SER A 88 -12.60 0.72 19.87
C SER A 88 -13.67 0.49 18.81
N GLY A 89 -13.45 -0.48 17.93
CA GLY A 89 -14.44 -0.79 16.91
C GLY A 89 -13.95 -1.78 15.86
N PHE A 90 -14.90 -2.18 15.02
CA PHE A 90 -14.64 -3.01 13.85
C PHE A 90 -14.58 -2.13 12.61
N THR A 91 -13.64 -2.41 11.72
CA THR A 91 -13.48 -1.74 10.43
C THR A 91 -13.19 -2.75 9.33
N LEU A 92 -13.64 -2.44 8.10
CA LEU A 92 -13.17 -3.11 6.88
C LEU A 92 -12.00 -2.30 6.34
N ARG A 93 -10.77 -2.71 6.68
CA ARG A 93 -9.58 -1.96 6.33
C ARG A 93 -9.34 -1.91 4.83
N TYR A 94 -9.32 -3.07 4.18
CA TYR A 94 -9.20 -3.21 2.74
C TYR A 94 -10.30 -4.13 2.20
N VAL A 95 -10.90 -3.74 1.09
CA VAL A 95 -11.82 -4.56 0.31
C VAL A 95 -11.47 -4.34 -1.16
N LYS A 96 -10.50 -5.09 -1.65
CA LYS A 96 -9.91 -4.88 -2.97
C LYS A 96 -10.44 -5.86 -3.99
N LEU A 97 -10.75 -5.32 -5.18
CA LEU A 97 -11.05 -6.09 -6.37
C LEU A 97 -10.16 -5.61 -7.52
N GLY A 98 -9.42 -6.52 -8.11
CA GLY A 98 -8.51 -6.26 -9.22
C GLY A 98 -8.89 -7.03 -10.48
N LEU A 99 -8.71 -6.38 -11.62
CA LEU A 99 -8.82 -6.96 -12.95
C LEU A 99 -7.53 -6.68 -13.70
N GLU A 100 -6.97 -7.72 -14.32
CA GLU A 100 -5.83 -7.60 -15.22
C GLU A 100 -6.16 -8.27 -16.54
N ALA A 101 -6.06 -7.54 -17.64
CA ALA A 101 -6.30 -8.03 -19.00
C ALA A 101 -4.99 -8.03 -19.79
N ASP A 102 -4.58 -9.20 -20.29
CA ASP A 102 -3.55 -9.32 -21.32
C ASP A 102 -4.20 -9.09 -22.70
N VAL A 103 -3.82 -7.99 -23.35
CA VAL A 103 -4.35 -7.63 -24.68
C VAL A 103 -3.43 -8.03 -25.83
N GLY A 104 -2.37 -8.78 -25.52
CA GLY A 104 -1.43 -9.31 -26.52
C GLY A 104 -0.30 -8.36 -26.88
N ALA A 105 0.68 -8.88 -27.60
CA ALA A 105 1.89 -8.16 -28.01
C ALA A 105 2.62 -7.45 -26.85
N GLY A 106 2.58 -8.03 -25.65
CA GLY A 106 3.20 -7.46 -24.43
C GLY A 106 2.43 -6.28 -23.81
N TRP A 107 1.21 -5.99 -24.26
CA TRP A 107 0.35 -5.00 -23.66
C TRP A 107 -0.59 -5.64 -22.62
N SER A 108 -0.79 -4.95 -21.52
CA SER A 108 -1.80 -5.31 -20.50
C SER A 108 -2.42 -4.06 -19.90
N ALA A 109 -3.59 -4.24 -19.31
CA ALA A 109 -4.28 -3.21 -18.53
C ALA A 109 -4.64 -3.78 -17.15
N THR A 110 -4.42 -3.01 -16.09
CA THR A 110 -4.79 -3.40 -14.73
C THR A 110 -5.65 -2.31 -14.10
N VAL A 111 -6.74 -2.74 -13.47
CA VAL A 111 -7.59 -1.87 -12.64
C VAL A 111 -7.74 -2.54 -11.28
N VAL A 112 -7.45 -1.83 -10.22
CA VAL A 112 -7.70 -2.26 -8.84
C VAL A 112 -8.52 -1.20 -8.15
N THR A 113 -9.60 -1.63 -7.51
CA THR A 113 -10.44 -0.78 -6.66
C THR A 113 -10.28 -1.19 -5.20
N ASP A 114 -10.45 -0.25 -4.28
CA ASP A 114 -10.51 -0.49 -2.84
C ASP A 114 -11.76 0.16 -2.25
N PHE A 115 -12.63 -0.64 -1.67
CA PHE A 115 -13.90 -0.22 -1.04
C PHE A 115 -13.79 -0.23 0.49
N GLY A 116 -12.59 -0.45 1.03
CA GLY A 116 -12.33 -0.45 2.47
C GLY A 116 -12.30 0.97 3.06
N SER A 117 -12.06 1.05 4.36
CA SER A 117 -12.00 2.34 5.10
C SER A 117 -10.82 3.22 4.70
N GLU A 118 -9.79 2.65 4.06
CA GLU A 118 -8.69 3.42 3.43
C GLU A 118 -9.13 4.18 2.19
N GLY A 119 -10.12 3.65 1.46
CA GLY A 119 -10.74 4.39 0.39
C GLY A 119 -11.57 5.52 0.99
N SER A 120 -11.17 6.77 0.76
CA SER A 120 -12.08 7.88 1.04
C SER A 120 -13.35 7.69 0.22
N ALA A 121 -14.50 8.23 0.68
CA ALA A 121 -15.79 8.06 0.02
C ALA A 121 -15.82 8.51 -1.46
N ARG A 122 -14.71 9.04 -1.97
CA ARG A 122 -14.57 9.59 -3.32
C ARG A 122 -13.56 8.87 -4.21
N ASN A 123 -12.64 8.06 -3.65
CA ASN A 123 -11.53 7.47 -4.42
C ASN A 123 -11.39 5.98 -4.20
N TYR A 124 -12.21 5.22 -4.89
CA TYR A 124 -12.11 3.75 -4.88
C TYR A 124 -10.99 3.20 -5.77
N LEU A 125 -10.26 4.05 -6.52
CA LEU A 125 -9.22 3.58 -7.44
C LEU A 125 -7.88 3.43 -6.71
N ASP A 126 -7.42 2.19 -6.60
CA ASP A 126 -6.12 1.85 -6.02
C ASP A 126 -4.99 1.83 -7.07
N LYS A 127 -5.30 1.26 -8.24
CA LYS A 127 -4.36 1.20 -9.38
C LYS A 127 -5.14 1.18 -10.70
N VAL A 128 -4.72 2.00 -11.66
CA VAL A 128 -5.24 1.98 -13.03
C VAL A 128 -4.09 2.24 -13.98
N VAL A 129 -3.60 1.22 -14.64
CA VAL A 129 -2.44 1.34 -15.53
C VAL A 129 -2.64 0.58 -16.84
N ALA A 130 -2.18 1.20 -17.94
CA ALA A 130 -1.83 0.51 -19.16
C ALA A 130 -0.33 0.19 -19.13
N SER A 131 0.03 -1.04 -19.44
CA SER A 131 1.40 -1.54 -19.32
C SER A 131 1.89 -2.12 -20.65
N LYS A 132 3.16 -1.90 -20.94
CA LYS A 132 3.85 -2.48 -22.10
C LYS A 132 5.15 -3.13 -21.66
N LYS A 133 5.30 -4.43 -21.86
CA LYS A 133 6.59 -5.11 -21.72
C LYS A 133 7.49 -4.73 -22.88
N ILE A 134 8.73 -4.40 -22.58
CA ILE A 134 9.78 -4.03 -23.53
C ILE A 134 11.01 -4.84 -23.17
N ASP A 135 11.45 -5.65 -24.13
CA ASP A 135 12.64 -6.49 -23.98
C ASP A 135 13.70 -5.97 -24.94
N LEU A 136 14.79 -5.47 -24.40
CA LEU A 136 15.98 -5.01 -25.10
C LEU A 136 17.17 -5.88 -24.68
N ASP A 137 18.20 -5.94 -25.50
CA ASP A 137 19.37 -6.81 -25.26
C ASP A 137 20.03 -6.58 -23.88
N TYR A 138 20.01 -5.33 -23.40
CA TYR A 138 20.67 -4.91 -22.15
C TYR A 138 19.71 -4.54 -21.04
N LEU A 139 18.48 -4.19 -21.38
CA LEU A 139 17.47 -3.67 -20.47
C LEU A 139 16.14 -4.32 -20.80
N ASN A 140 15.54 -4.99 -19.84
CA ASN A 140 14.16 -5.42 -19.97
C ASN A 140 13.30 -4.74 -18.91
N GLY A 141 12.04 -4.54 -19.21
CA GLY A 141 11.18 -3.90 -18.22
C GLY A 141 9.76 -3.70 -18.71
N THR A 142 9.01 -3.00 -17.90
CA THR A 142 7.61 -2.67 -18.14
C THR A 142 7.41 -1.17 -18.03
N LEU A 143 7.01 -0.57 -19.16
CA LEU A 143 6.51 0.80 -19.19
C LEU A 143 5.06 0.81 -18.78
N GLN A 144 4.68 1.66 -17.83
CA GLN A 144 3.31 1.82 -17.36
C GLN A 144 2.88 3.28 -17.43
N LEU A 145 1.67 3.52 -17.89
CA LEU A 145 1.02 4.83 -17.90
C LEU A 145 -0.28 4.73 -17.09
N GLY A 146 -0.48 5.62 -16.14
CA GLY A 146 -1.69 5.67 -15.33
C GLY A 146 -1.45 5.94 -13.86
N LEU A 147 -2.36 5.48 -13.01
CA LEU A 147 -2.37 5.67 -11.57
C LEU A 147 -1.76 4.48 -10.85
N ARG A 148 -0.70 4.70 -10.06
CA ARG A 148 -0.16 3.71 -9.11
C ARG A 148 0.67 4.40 -8.00
N LYS A 149 1.08 3.62 -6.99
CA LYS A 149 2.10 4.07 -6.03
C LYS A 149 3.43 4.26 -6.73
N ALA A 150 4.14 5.34 -6.40
CA ALA A 150 5.54 5.50 -6.77
C ALA A 150 6.44 4.60 -5.90
N ASN A 151 7.64 4.28 -6.38
CA ASN A 151 8.59 3.46 -5.64
C ASN A 151 9.31 4.30 -4.58
N MET A 152 8.64 4.47 -3.43
CA MET A 152 9.20 5.14 -2.24
C MET A 152 8.68 4.42 -0.99
N GLY A 153 9.61 3.87 -0.19
CA GLY A 153 9.32 3.01 0.95
C GLY A 153 9.14 1.54 0.57
N TYR A 154 10.00 0.67 1.10
CA TYR A 154 9.89 -0.78 0.87
C TYR A 154 8.59 -1.33 1.48
N GLU A 155 8.35 -1.06 2.78
CA GLU A 155 7.12 -1.47 3.47
C GLU A 155 5.88 -0.85 2.81
N GLN A 156 5.96 0.39 2.30
CA GLN A 156 4.86 1.04 1.59
C GLN A 156 4.49 0.32 0.29
N ASN A 157 5.50 -0.18 -0.42
CA ASN A 157 5.30 -0.87 -1.70
C ASN A 157 5.00 -2.37 -1.56
N MET A 158 5.14 -2.93 -0.35
CA MET A 158 4.63 -4.27 -0.07
C MET A 158 3.13 -4.33 -0.35
N CYS A 159 2.67 -5.50 -0.84
CA CYS A 159 1.25 -5.76 -1.00
C CYS A 159 0.53 -5.54 0.35
N ASP A 160 -0.62 -4.88 0.34
CA ASP A 160 -1.38 -4.60 1.57
C ASP A 160 -1.79 -5.90 2.29
N PHE A 161 -2.00 -6.98 1.54
CA PHE A 161 -2.25 -8.33 2.08
C PHE A 161 -0.97 -9.09 2.49
N GLY A 162 0.20 -8.59 2.12
CA GLY A 162 1.52 -9.17 2.43
C GLY A 162 2.21 -8.57 3.64
N GLN A 163 1.60 -7.59 4.31
CA GLN A 163 2.19 -6.95 5.49
C GLN A 163 2.42 -7.97 6.62
N LEU A 164 3.59 -7.88 7.29
CA LEU A 164 3.93 -8.73 8.44
C LEU A 164 3.23 -8.24 9.72
N ALA A 165 3.31 -6.96 10.01
CA ALA A 165 2.50 -6.32 11.06
C ALA A 165 1.12 -5.94 10.49
N ILE A 166 0.11 -5.79 11.36
CA ILE A 166 -1.26 -5.47 10.95
C ILE A 166 -1.32 -4.11 10.25
N GLU A 167 -0.62 -3.09 10.76
CA GLU A 167 -0.49 -1.78 10.12
C GLU A 167 0.98 -1.49 9.79
N ARG A 168 1.23 -0.55 8.87
CA ARG A 168 2.56 -0.05 8.55
C ARG A 168 3.17 0.70 9.73
N SER A 169 4.50 0.79 9.74
CA SER A 169 5.22 1.51 10.79
C SER A 169 4.91 3.01 10.77
N VAL A 170 5.05 3.67 11.93
CA VAL A 170 4.94 5.13 12.03
C VAL A 170 5.92 5.83 11.07
N ALA A 171 7.12 5.25 10.87
CA ALA A 171 8.11 5.80 9.94
C ALA A 171 7.61 5.72 8.50
N THR A 172 7.17 4.56 8.04
CA THR A 172 6.62 4.40 6.69
C THR A 172 5.43 5.33 6.47
N ASN A 173 4.48 5.38 7.40
CA ASN A 173 3.32 6.26 7.29
C ASN A 173 3.72 7.74 7.24
N PHE A 174 4.66 8.17 8.10
CA PHE A 174 5.13 9.56 8.12
C PHE A 174 5.78 9.98 6.79
N PHE A 175 6.69 9.16 6.24
CA PHE A 175 7.47 9.52 5.06
C PHE A 175 6.79 9.27 3.73
N THR A 176 5.83 8.35 3.67
CA THR A 176 5.28 7.89 2.39
C THR A 176 3.81 8.21 2.20
N ARG A 177 3.01 8.25 3.27
CA ARG A 177 1.56 8.44 3.19
C ARG A 177 1.10 9.81 3.65
N GLY A 178 1.92 10.47 4.44
CA GLY A 178 1.61 11.77 4.96
C GLY A 178 0.49 11.83 5.99
N GLU A 179 -0.03 10.71 6.42
CA GLU A 179 -1.18 10.64 7.32
C GLU A 179 -0.87 11.19 8.72
N TYR A 180 0.39 11.17 9.10
CA TYR A 180 0.85 11.56 10.44
C TYR A 180 1.69 12.83 10.45
N ALA A 181 1.67 13.58 9.35
CA ALA A 181 2.42 14.82 9.23
C ALA A 181 1.59 15.90 8.54
N ASN A 182 1.46 17.08 9.12
CA ASN A 182 0.76 18.22 8.51
C ASN A 182 1.47 18.79 7.28
N MET A 183 2.66 18.27 6.92
CA MET A 183 3.50 18.79 5.84
C MET A 183 3.95 17.68 4.90
N SER A 184 3.21 16.60 4.87
CA SER A 184 3.59 15.45 4.11
C SER A 184 3.50 15.72 2.62
N LYS A 185 4.57 15.47 2.02
CA LYS A 185 4.67 15.29 0.59
C LYS A 185 4.56 13.80 0.35
N ASN A 186 3.38 13.34 0.14
CA ASN A 186 2.97 11.95 -0.03
C ASN A 186 3.80 11.18 -1.10
N PHE A 187 5.10 11.01 -0.85
CA PHE A 187 6.02 10.37 -1.80
C PHE A 187 5.66 8.93 -2.13
N GLY A 188 5.08 8.20 -1.20
CA GLY A 188 4.63 6.82 -1.42
C GLY A 188 3.16 6.71 -1.83
N GLY A 189 2.49 7.85 -2.05
CA GLY A 189 1.08 7.88 -2.45
C GLY A 189 0.84 7.42 -3.86
N ARG A 190 -0.44 7.31 -4.18
CA ARG A 190 -0.87 7.03 -5.55
C ARG A 190 -0.81 8.30 -6.37
N THR A 191 -0.22 8.21 -7.55
CA THR A 191 -0.05 9.36 -8.45
C THR A 191 -0.20 8.91 -9.89
N VAL A 192 -0.67 9.83 -10.75
CA VAL A 192 -0.77 9.60 -12.19
C VAL A 192 0.56 9.95 -12.83
N GLY A 193 1.08 9.07 -13.67
CA GLY A 193 2.36 9.29 -14.32
C GLY A 193 2.77 8.22 -15.31
N VAL A 194 4.01 8.33 -15.71
CA VAL A 194 4.73 7.34 -16.51
C VAL A 194 5.76 6.68 -15.61
N PHE A 195 5.75 5.35 -15.59
CA PHE A 195 6.61 4.54 -14.74
C PHE A 195 7.34 3.52 -15.61
N TRP A 196 8.59 3.30 -15.28
CA TRP A 196 9.40 2.24 -15.84
C TRP A 196 9.99 1.39 -14.72
N ASP A 197 9.70 0.09 -14.74
CA ASP A 197 10.30 -0.89 -13.82
C ASP A 197 11.03 -1.93 -14.65
N GLY A 198 12.32 -2.15 -14.40
CA GLY A 198 13.13 -3.01 -15.23
C GLY A 198 14.29 -3.70 -14.51
N ASN A 199 14.95 -4.59 -15.25
CA ASN A 199 16.13 -5.32 -14.81
C ASN A 199 17.26 -5.10 -15.82
N ILE A 200 18.50 -5.13 -15.35
CA ILE A 200 19.70 -5.14 -16.16
C ILE A 200 20.01 -6.60 -16.49
N THR A 201 19.94 -6.99 -17.75
CA THR A 201 20.01 -8.40 -18.18
C THR A 201 21.38 -9.04 -17.93
N GLN A 202 22.46 -8.23 -17.94
CA GLN A 202 23.83 -8.71 -17.71
C GLN A 202 24.15 -9.02 -16.24
N VAL A 203 23.35 -8.51 -15.30
CA VAL A 203 23.56 -8.71 -13.87
C VAL A 203 22.28 -9.26 -13.29
N GLU A 204 22.24 -10.59 -13.13
CA GLU A 204 21.09 -11.24 -12.52
C GLU A 204 20.77 -10.66 -11.15
N GLY A 205 19.52 -10.32 -10.92
CA GLY A 205 19.05 -9.73 -9.66
C GLY A 205 19.14 -8.20 -9.59
N LEU A 206 19.89 -7.53 -10.48
CA LEU A 206 19.94 -6.07 -10.50
C LEU A 206 18.70 -5.50 -11.17
N TYR A 207 17.94 -4.71 -10.43
CA TYR A 207 16.74 -4.03 -10.94
C TYR A 207 16.80 -2.52 -10.70
N TYR A 208 16.00 -1.80 -11.46
CA TYR A 208 15.88 -0.36 -11.34
C TYR A 208 14.47 0.08 -11.69
N SER A 209 14.10 1.27 -11.24
CA SER A 209 12.88 1.94 -11.68
C SER A 209 13.09 3.43 -11.84
N ALA A 210 12.27 4.03 -12.69
CA ALA A 210 12.19 5.48 -12.85
C ALA A 210 10.72 5.86 -13.06
N ALA A 211 10.33 7.03 -12.57
CA ALA A 211 8.99 7.54 -12.84
C ALA A 211 8.99 9.08 -12.91
N VAL A 212 8.09 9.57 -13.75
CA VAL A 212 7.71 10.98 -13.83
C VAL A 212 6.21 11.04 -13.62
N THR A 213 5.78 11.81 -12.63
CA THR A 213 4.37 11.85 -12.22
C THR A 213 3.88 13.28 -12.11
N SER A 214 2.55 13.44 -12.05
CA SER A 214 1.96 14.69 -11.59
C SER A 214 2.52 15.08 -10.23
N GLY A 215 2.54 16.38 -9.91
CA GLY A 215 3.04 16.88 -8.65
C GLY A 215 2.38 16.19 -7.45
N LEU A 216 3.07 16.24 -6.31
CA LEU A 216 2.56 15.71 -5.05
C LEU A 216 1.30 16.46 -4.63
N THR A 217 0.24 15.73 -4.32
CA THR A 217 -1.00 16.30 -3.78
C THR A 217 -1.17 15.86 -2.33
N GLU A 218 -1.68 16.73 -1.49
CA GLU A 218 -1.92 16.41 -0.07
C GLU A 218 -3.07 15.44 0.14
N THR A 219 -4.01 15.40 -0.79
CA THR A 219 -5.22 14.61 -0.62
C THR A 219 -5.37 13.59 -1.73
N THR A 220 -5.64 12.35 -1.33
CA THR A 220 -6.06 11.28 -2.22
C THR A 220 -7.33 11.64 -3.02
N ASP A 221 -8.05 12.69 -2.60
CA ASP A 221 -9.32 13.09 -3.22
C ASP A 221 -9.15 13.78 -4.57
N ASN A 222 -7.96 14.28 -4.90
CA ASN A 222 -7.72 15.11 -6.06
C ASN A 222 -6.79 14.49 -7.13
N PHE A 223 -6.41 13.22 -7.03
CA PHE A 223 -5.48 12.66 -8.02
C PHE A 223 -6.08 12.59 -9.45
N LEU A 224 -7.39 12.56 -9.59
CA LEU A 224 -8.05 12.63 -10.90
C LEU A 224 -8.07 14.06 -11.47
N SER A 225 -7.94 15.05 -10.59
CA SER A 225 -7.86 16.48 -10.95
C SER A 225 -6.45 17.05 -10.75
N SER A 226 -5.47 16.23 -10.41
CA SER A 226 -4.11 16.65 -10.03
C SER A 226 -3.35 17.38 -11.14
N ALA A 227 -3.77 17.26 -12.40
CA ALA A 227 -3.25 18.08 -13.48
C ALA A 227 -3.48 19.60 -13.28
N GLN A 228 -4.35 19.96 -12.34
CA GLN A 228 -4.64 21.37 -12.01
C GLN A 228 -4.01 21.83 -10.69
N ALA A 229 -3.49 20.89 -9.88
CA ALA A 229 -3.07 21.17 -8.51
C ALA A 229 -1.60 21.58 -8.37
N SER A 230 -0.74 21.20 -9.32
CA SER A 230 0.65 21.63 -9.38
C SER A 230 1.11 21.62 -10.83
N SER A 231 1.76 22.69 -11.27
CA SER A 231 2.39 22.78 -12.60
C SER A 231 3.70 21.99 -12.68
N ALA A 232 4.22 21.50 -11.55
CA ALA A 232 5.49 20.81 -11.47
C ALA A 232 5.33 19.29 -11.44
N LEU A 233 6.20 18.60 -12.18
CA LEU A 233 6.27 17.15 -12.17
C LEU A 233 7.13 16.68 -11.00
N SER A 234 6.82 15.50 -10.45
CA SER A 234 7.64 14.79 -9.48
C SER A 234 8.40 13.66 -10.15
N PHE A 235 9.60 13.38 -9.65
CA PHE A 235 10.53 12.40 -10.20
C PHE A 235 10.87 11.35 -9.15
N TYR A 236 10.94 10.09 -9.58
CA TYR A 236 11.32 8.98 -8.74
C TYR A 236 12.35 8.11 -9.44
N ALA A 237 13.26 7.56 -8.65
CA ALA A 237 14.21 6.56 -9.09
C ALA A 237 14.40 5.51 -8.01
N ALA A 238 14.64 4.28 -8.41
CA ALA A 238 15.05 3.23 -7.48
C ALA A 238 16.08 2.33 -8.16
N MET A 239 16.97 1.76 -7.36
CA MET A 239 17.89 0.72 -7.76
C MET A 239 18.03 -0.27 -6.62
N GLY A 240 18.08 -1.55 -6.95
CA GLY A 240 18.27 -2.60 -5.96
C GLY A 240 18.80 -3.87 -6.57
N TYR A 241 19.25 -4.73 -5.68
CA TYR A 241 19.78 -6.04 -6.00
C TYR A 241 19.06 -7.11 -5.20
N LYS A 242 18.38 -8.01 -5.89
CA LYS A 242 17.62 -9.12 -5.31
C LYS A 242 18.19 -10.44 -5.81
N ASN A 243 18.59 -11.29 -4.89
CA ASN A 243 19.16 -12.58 -5.25
C ASN A 243 18.90 -13.63 -4.16
N VAL A 244 19.27 -14.87 -4.46
CA VAL A 244 19.29 -16.00 -3.54
C VAL A 244 20.74 -16.46 -3.42
N ALA A 245 21.31 -16.36 -2.22
CA ALA A 245 22.63 -16.89 -1.92
C ALA A 245 22.50 -18.23 -1.20
N GLU A 246 23.37 -19.16 -1.52
CA GLU A 246 23.52 -20.39 -0.77
C GLU A 246 24.66 -20.29 0.24
N MET A 247 24.36 -20.53 1.51
CA MET A 247 25.33 -20.55 2.59
C MET A 247 25.14 -21.82 3.41
N ASN A 248 26.18 -22.67 3.46
CA ASN A 248 26.15 -23.96 4.17
C ASN A 248 25.00 -24.91 3.74
N GLY A 249 24.65 -24.91 2.45
CA GLY A 249 23.53 -25.72 1.91
C GLY A 249 22.15 -25.14 2.18
N GLU A 250 22.05 -23.91 2.63
CA GLU A 250 20.82 -23.21 2.93
C GLU A 250 20.66 -21.99 2.03
N SER A 251 19.45 -21.77 1.51
CA SER A 251 19.14 -20.61 0.69
C SER A 251 18.78 -19.40 1.54
N ILE A 252 19.44 -18.28 1.30
CA ILE A 252 19.10 -16.96 1.84
C ILE A 252 18.63 -16.09 0.69
N SER A 253 17.36 -15.73 0.67
CA SER A 253 16.87 -14.71 -0.27
C SER A 253 17.02 -13.33 0.35
N TYR A 254 17.53 -12.39 -0.43
CA TYR A 254 17.69 -11.01 0.02
C TYR A 254 17.38 -10.00 -1.08
N ASP A 255 17.00 -8.81 -0.65
CA ASP A 255 16.70 -7.65 -1.49
C ASP A 255 17.25 -6.41 -0.79
N VAL A 256 18.22 -5.77 -1.41
CA VAL A 256 18.85 -4.54 -0.90
C VAL A 256 18.73 -3.46 -1.97
N GLY A 257 18.31 -2.28 -1.57
CA GLY A 257 18.14 -1.21 -2.53
C GLY A 257 17.96 0.15 -1.91
N MET A 258 17.72 1.12 -2.77
CA MET A 258 17.47 2.50 -2.40
C MET A 258 16.43 3.11 -3.33
N ASN A 259 15.48 3.80 -2.74
CA ASN A 259 14.50 4.63 -3.43
C ASN A 259 14.89 6.11 -3.29
N PHE A 260 14.57 6.89 -4.30
CA PHE A 260 14.74 8.34 -4.35
C PHE A 260 13.47 8.99 -4.88
N GLY A 261 13.07 10.12 -4.30
CA GLY A 261 11.99 10.97 -4.77
C GLY A 261 12.39 12.44 -4.75
N TYR A 262 11.93 13.19 -5.75
CA TYR A 262 12.12 14.62 -5.85
C TYR A 262 10.86 15.30 -6.38
N ALA A 263 10.40 16.34 -5.68
CA ALA A 263 9.32 17.21 -6.11
C ALA A 263 9.80 18.68 -6.02
N PRO A 264 9.93 19.39 -7.15
CA PRO A 264 10.39 20.78 -7.16
C PRO A 264 9.39 21.74 -6.53
N GLN A 265 8.11 21.37 -6.54
CA GLN A 265 7.03 22.09 -5.86
C GLN A 265 6.15 21.10 -5.12
N GLY A 266 5.90 21.33 -3.86
CA GLY A 266 4.93 20.58 -3.09
C GLY A 266 3.68 21.43 -2.84
N MET A 267 2.55 20.80 -2.59
CA MET A 267 1.34 21.48 -2.12
C MET A 267 1.25 21.43 -0.61
N TYR A 268 0.84 22.55 -0.03
CA TYR A 268 0.48 22.63 1.38
C TYR A 268 -0.92 23.25 1.49
N ASN A 269 -1.87 22.57 2.11
CA ASN A 269 -3.25 23.02 2.32
C ASN A 269 -3.94 23.55 1.05
N GLY A 270 -3.71 22.90 -0.10
CA GLY A 270 -4.32 23.32 -1.37
C GLY A 270 -3.71 24.56 -2.00
N VAL A 271 -2.65 25.10 -1.43
CA VAL A 271 -1.87 26.21 -1.99
C VAL A 271 -0.56 25.67 -2.53
N ASP A 272 -0.16 26.11 -3.73
CA ASP A 272 1.16 25.77 -4.29
C ASP A 272 2.26 26.18 -3.31
N SER A 273 2.92 25.22 -2.67
CA SER A 273 4.10 25.51 -1.89
C SER A 273 5.27 25.73 -2.84
N GLN A 274 6.01 26.81 -2.65
CA GLN A 274 7.16 27.12 -3.50
C GLN A 274 8.42 26.35 -3.09
N GLY A 275 8.32 25.49 -2.07
CA GLY A 275 9.45 24.72 -1.56
C GLY A 275 9.63 23.37 -2.27
N SER A 276 10.89 23.05 -2.57
CA SER A 276 11.24 21.72 -3.07
C SER A 276 11.31 20.69 -1.95
N VAL A 277 11.10 19.42 -2.32
CA VAL A 277 11.27 18.29 -1.43
C VAL A 277 12.04 17.19 -2.16
N TRP A 278 13.01 16.58 -1.49
CA TRP A 278 13.62 15.33 -1.92
C TRP A 278 13.70 14.33 -0.76
N GLY A 279 13.80 13.05 -1.08
CA GLY A 279 13.93 12.00 -0.08
C GLY A 279 14.63 10.78 -0.61
N ILE A 280 15.27 10.05 0.31
CA ILE A 280 15.87 8.74 0.05
C ILE A 280 15.34 7.73 1.06
N ASN A 281 15.29 6.48 0.61
CA ASN A 281 14.91 5.34 1.44
C ASN A 281 15.78 4.13 1.07
N PRO A 282 16.97 3.96 1.69
CA PRO A 282 17.69 2.70 1.64
C PRO A 282 16.96 1.63 2.45
N TYR A 283 16.99 0.38 1.97
CA TYR A 283 16.33 -0.74 2.60
C TYR A 283 17.09 -2.05 2.41
N LEU A 284 16.80 -2.98 3.30
CA LEU A 284 17.22 -4.37 3.26
C LEU A 284 16.03 -5.25 3.63
N SER A 285 15.78 -6.29 2.84
CA SER A 285 14.91 -7.40 3.21
C SER A 285 15.68 -8.70 3.04
N ALA A 286 15.61 -9.60 4.01
CA ALA A 286 16.23 -10.91 3.93
C ALA A 286 15.27 -11.98 4.50
N ASN A 287 15.30 -13.16 3.89
CA ASN A 287 14.58 -14.32 4.39
C ASN A 287 15.52 -15.54 4.43
N TRP A 288 15.56 -16.20 5.58
CA TRP A 288 16.34 -17.39 5.82
C TRP A 288 15.59 -18.35 6.74
N ARG A 289 15.26 -19.57 6.24
CA ARG A 289 14.57 -20.60 7.02
C ARG A 289 13.31 -20.12 7.73
N GLY A 290 12.53 -19.27 7.09
CA GLY A 290 11.33 -18.66 7.68
C GLY A 290 11.60 -17.41 8.53
N LEU A 291 12.85 -17.11 8.89
CA LEU A 291 13.21 -15.82 9.49
C LEU A 291 13.19 -14.74 8.40
N THR A 292 12.35 -13.74 8.58
CA THR A 292 12.29 -12.55 7.73
C THR A 292 12.76 -11.33 8.52
N VAL A 293 13.68 -10.57 7.94
CA VAL A 293 14.15 -9.29 8.47
C VAL A 293 13.94 -8.22 7.42
N ILE A 294 13.29 -7.13 7.78
CA ILE A 294 13.10 -5.94 6.93
C ILE A 294 13.61 -4.74 7.71
N ALA A 295 14.53 -4.00 7.12
CA ALA A 295 15.05 -2.76 7.68
C ALA A 295 14.95 -1.64 6.64
N GLU A 296 14.48 -0.47 7.05
CA GLU A 296 14.40 0.74 6.23
C GLU A 296 14.92 1.94 6.99
N PHE A 297 15.50 2.85 6.25
CA PHE A 297 15.83 4.18 6.73
C PHE A 297 15.23 5.21 5.79
N PHE A 298 14.73 6.31 6.33
CA PHE A 298 14.18 7.43 5.59
C PHE A 298 14.94 8.70 5.93
N LEU A 299 15.26 9.46 4.92
CA LEU A 299 15.75 10.82 5.03
C LEU A 299 15.03 11.66 3.99
N GLN A 300 14.42 12.76 4.43
CA GLN A 300 13.84 13.76 3.53
C GLN A 300 14.42 15.13 3.86
N GLN A 301 14.45 16.00 2.87
CA GLN A 301 14.71 17.41 3.05
C GLN A 301 13.63 18.19 2.33
N TYR A 302 13.03 19.14 3.01
CA TYR A 302 12.04 20.05 2.43
C TYR A 302 12.19 21.47 2.93
N GLU A 303 11.77 22.41 2.11
CA GLU A 303 11.70 23.83 2.45
C GLU A 303 10.34 24.16 3.03
N ASP A 304 10.33 24.71 4.24
CA ASP A 304 9.13 25.17 4.93
C ASP A 304 8.89 26.66 4.61
N TYR A 305 8.23 26.91 3.50
CA TYR A 305 8.05 28.28 2.99
C TYR A 305 6.95 29.04 3.71
N PHE A 306 5.95 28.36 4.24
CA PHE A 306 4.76 29.00 4.79
C PHE A 306 4.84 29.24 6.29
N THR A 307 5.44 28.36 7.04
CA THR A 307 5.51 28.46 8.50
C THR A 307 6.83 29.04 9.00
N ASN A 308 7.93 28.91 8.24
CA ASN A 308 9.28 29.24 8.67
C ASN A 308 10.13 29.97 7.62
N ASN A 309 9.53 30.70 6.69
CA ASN A 309 10.22 31.60 5.72
C ASN A 309 11.35 30.89 4.94
N GLY A 310 11.14 29.67 4.50
CA GLY A 310 12.11 28.93 3.67
C GLY A 310 13.19 28.18 4.47
N ILE A 311 12.98 27.95 5.76
CA ILE A 311 13.91 27.13 6.56
C ILE A 311 13.86 25.70 6.06
N CYS A 312 15.01 25.14 5.66
CA CYS A 312 15.14 23.74 5.31
C CYS A 312 15.00 22.86 6.55
N ARG A 313 14.17 21.81 6.44
CA ARG A 313 13.99 20.78 7.46
C ARG A 313 14.43 19.43 6.92
N THR A 314 15.01 18.65 7.80
CA THR A 314 15.54 17.33 7.44
C THR A 314 15.02 16.25 8.40
N PRO A 315 13.75 15.84 8.26
CA PRO A 315 13.23 14.72 9.03
C PRO A 315 13.93 13.41 8.64
N MET A 316 14.06 12.53 9.62
CA MET A 316 14.62 11.18 9.43
C MET A 316 13.83 10.15 10.21
N GLY A 317 13.87 8.90 9.76
CA GLY A 317 13.21 7.80 10.44
C GLY A 317 13.75 6.45 10.03
N SER A 318 13.36 5.44 10.76
CA SER A 318 13.75 4.05 10.47
C SER A 318 12.71 3.08 11.00
N ASN A 319 12.66 1.91 10.38
CA ASN A 319 11.95 0.77 10.93
C ASN A 319 12.79 -0.51 10.79
N LEU A 320 12.56 -1.43 11.71
CA LEU A 320 13.12 -2.78 11.69
C LEU A 320 12.00 -3.75 12.05
N THR A 321 11.66 -4.63 11.14
CA THR A 321 10.67 -5.69 11.34
C THR A 321 11.36 -7.05 11.27
N VAL A 322 11.09 -7.90 12.25
CA VAL A 322 11.57 -9.29 12.32
C VAL A 322 10.36 -10.20 12.47
N ALA A 323 10.30 -11.24 11.67
CA ALA A 323 9.25 -12.26 11.74
C ALA A 323 9.87 -13.65 11.57
N TYR A 324 9.27 -14.66 12.17
CA TYR A 324 9.70 -16.04 12.03
C TYR A 324 8.51 -16.96 11.72
N LYS A 325 8.44 -17.45 10.49
CA LYS A 325 7.37 -18.32 10.03
C LYS A 325 7.70 -19.79 10.30
N MET A 326 6.83 -20.44 11.06
CA MET A 326 6.90 -21.84 11.44
C MET A 326 5.75 -22.61 10.79
N ASP A 327 6.08 -23.69 10.10
CA ASP A 327 5.09 -24.62 9.57
C ASP A 327 4.54 -25.48 10.71
N MET A 328 3.21 -25.55 10.81
CA MET A 328 2.48 -26.32 11.83
C MET A 328 1.74 -27.52 11.20
N GLY A 329 2.15 -27.94 10.00
CA GLY A 329 1.54 -29.03 9.26
C GLY A 329 0.07 -28.75 8.88
N GLU A 330 -0.84 -29.62 9.29
CA GLU A 330 -2.27 -29.48 8.98
C GLU A 330 -2.92 -28.21 9.57
N TRP A 331 -2.30 -27.60 10.59
CA TRP A 331 -2.75 -26.34 11.19
C TRP A 331 -2.28 -25.10 10.43
N GLY A 332 -1.60 -25.28 9.30
CA GLY A 332 -1.04 -24.18 8.51
C GLY A 332 0.28 -23.67 9.06
N ALA A 333 0.47 -22.34 9.18
CA ALA A 333 1.71 -21.77 9.68
C ALA A 333 1.45 -20.65 10.70
N ILE A 334 2.34 -20.53 11.68
CA ILE A 334 2.35 -19.43 12.68
C ILE A 334 3.60 -18.58 12.46
N GLU A 335 3.45 -17.25 12.60
CA GLU A 335 4.51 -16.30 12.37
C GLU A 335 4.47 -15.20 13.44
N PRO A 336 5.23 -15.33 14.55
CA PRO A 336 5.49 -14.21 15.46
C PRO A 336 6.22 -13.09 14.72
N VAL A 337 5.85 -11.85 15.05
CA VAL A 337 6.36 -10.62 14.45
C VAL A 337 6.71 -9.64 15.54
N ALA A 338 7.86 -8.99 15.40
CA ALA A 338 8.26 -7.83 16.18
C ALA A 338 8.72 -6.71 15.27
N ARG A 339 8.36 -5.46 15.58
CA ARG A 339 8.80 -4.28 14.85
C ARG A 339 9.17 -3.16 15.81
N TRP A 340 10.23 -2.45 15.47
CA TRP A 340 10.59 -1.17 16.07
C TRP A 340 10.62 -0.10 14.98
N ALA A 341 10.12 1.10 15.28
CA ALA A 341 10.19 2.23 14.37
C ALA A 341 10.46 3.54 15.12
N TYR A 342 11.18 4.43 14.45
CA TYR A 342 11.54 5.75 14.96
C TYR A 342 11.34 6.82 13.90
N VAL A 343 10.86 7.99 14.33
CA VAL A 343 10.73 9.21 13.52
C VAL A 343 11.27 10.39 14.31
N TYR A 344 12.14 11.16 13.68
CA TYR A 344 12.49 12.53 14.05
C TYR A 344 11.95 13.48 12.98
N ALA A 345 10.93 14.23 13.31
CA ALA A 345 10.21 15.08 12.36
C ALA A 345 10.88 16.44 12.11
N ASN A 346 11.95 16.76 12.86
CA ASN A 346 12.73 17.99 12.74
C ASN A 346 11.87 19.27 12.71
N GLY A 347 10.95 19.39 13.69
CA GLY A 347 10.03 20.51 13.80
C GLY A 347 8.77 20.40 12.92
N GLY A 348 8.65 19.34 12.12
CA GLY A 348 7.37 18.94 11.55
C GLY A 348 6.55 18.15 12.57
N PRO A 349 5.24 17.99 12.36
CA PRO A 349 4.41 17.20 13.25
C PRO A 349 4.43 15.72 12.90
N VAL A 350 4.79 14.86 13.85
CA VAL A 350 4.42 13.44 13.84
C VAL A 350 3.27 13.22 14.82
N LYS A 351 2.26 12.48 14.40
CA LYS A 351 1.05 12.22 15.18
C LYS A 351 0.91 10.72 15.46
N SER A 352 0.20 10.39 16.54
CA SER A 352 -0.38 9.07 16.71
C SER A 352 -1.54 8.88 15.73
N GLU A 353 -1.82 7.64 15.36
CA GLU A 353 -3.00 7.29 14.56
C GLU A 353 -4.33 7.66 15.25
N PHE A 354 -4.33 7.77 16.57
CA PHE A 354 -5.54 7.95 17.40
C PHE A 354 -5.64 9.33 18.02
N SER A 355 -4.71 10.25 17.73
CA SER A 355 -4.67 11.59 18.32
C SER A 355 -4.27 12.62 17.28
N ASP A 356 -4.94 13.78 17.31
CA ASP A 356 -4.57 14.94 16.51
C ASP A 356 -3.39 15.73 17.06
N LEU A 357 -2.86 15.34 18.22
CA LEU A 357 -1.73 16.00 18.84
C LEU A 357 -0.45 15.71 18.06
N ALA A 358 0.31 16.76 17.83
CA ALA A 358 1.53 16.73 17.02
C ALA A 358 2.78 16.77 17.90
N TYR A 359 3.73 15.92 17.62
CA TYR A 359 5.01 15.79 18.30
C TYR A 359 6.17 15.88 17.32
N ASN A 360 7.38 16.09 17.83
CA ASN A 360 8.59 16.17 17.01
C ASN A 360 9.31 14.82 16.86
N GLN A 361 9.05 13.90 17.76
CA GLN A 361 9.64 12.55 17.74
C GLN A 361 8.58 11.52 18.07
N ALA A 362 8.74 10.34 17.45
CA ALA A 362 7.96 9.16 17.75
C ALA A 362 8.86 7.92 17.79
N THR A 363 8.65 7.07 18.78
CA THR A 363 9.21 5.73 18.84
C THR A 363 8.06 4.76 19.03
N THR A 364 7.92 3.77 18.16
CA THR A 364 6.89 2.75 18.30
C THR A 364 7.49 1.35 18.30
N GLY A 365 6.85 0.45 19.04
CA GLY A 365 7.16 -0.96 19.06
C GLY A 365 5.88 -1.77 18.84
N TYR A 366 5.98 -2.82 18.03
CA TYR A 366 4.91 -3.75 17.72
C TYR A 366 5.36 -5.16 18.04
N ILE A 367 4.48 -5.94 18.63
CA ILE A 367 4.59 -7.39 18.77
C ILE A 367 3.28 -8.02 18.34
N GLY A 368 3.35 -9.11 17.60
CA GLY A 368 2.14 -9.78 17.12
C GLY A 368 2.40 -11.19 16.65
N VAL A 369 1.32 -11.86 16.28
CA VAL A 369 1.36 -13.20 15.70
C VAL A 369 0.39 -13.27 14.52
N ASN A 370 0.86 -13.81 13.42
CA ASN A 370 0.08 -14.18 12.25
C ASN A 370 -0.17 -15.70 12.28
N TRP A 371 -1.38 -16.10 11.98
CA TRP A 371 -1.73 -17.49 11.70
C TRP A 371 -2.25 -17.59 10.27
N TYR A 372 -1.55 -18.35 9.46
CA TYR A 372 -1.91 -18.68 8.08
C TYR A 372 -2.65 -20.01 8.08
N ALA A 373 -3.97 -19.97 8.24
CA ALA A 373 -4.80 -21.18 8.22
C ALA A 373 -4.74 -21.87 6.85
N THR A 374 -4.64 -21.08 5.78
CA THR A 374 -4.40 -21.53 4.39
C THR A 374 -3.57 -20.50 3.65
N ALA A 375 -3.22 -20.77 2.39
CA ALA A 375 -2.58 -19.77 1.53
C ALA A 375 -3.43 -18.52 1.30
N SER A 376 -4.76 -18.63 1.44
CA SER A 376 -5.73 -17.57 1.20
C SER A 376 -6.28 -16.91 2.48
N VAL A 377 -6.06 -17.50 3.65
CA VAL A 377 -6.65 -17.02 4.92
C VAL A 377 -5.56 -16.78 5.95
N LYS A 378 -5.47 -15.55 6.41
CA LYS A 378 -4.58 -15.12 7.49
C LYS A 378 -5.39 -14.46 8.59
N THR A 379 -5.12 -14.83 9.84
CA THR A 379 -5.57 -14.07 11.01
C THR A 379 -4.36 -13.52 11.75
N SER A 380 -4.51 -12.37 12.39
CA SER A 380 -3.42 -11.73 13.11
C SER A 380 -3.92 -11.12 14.41
N LEU A 381 -3.09 -11.16 15.43
CA LEU A 381 -3.28 -10.42 16.68
C LEU A 381 -1.99 -9.67 16.97
N GLY A 382 -2.11 -8.37 17.26
CA GLY A 382 -0.96 -7.52 17.52
C GLY A 382 -1.22 -6.49 18.58
N TYR A 383 -0.15 -6.13 19.27
CA TYR A 383 -0.09 -5.03 20.22
C TYR A 383 0.99 -4.04 19.77
N GLU A 384 0.61 -2.78 19.68
CA GLU A 384 1.53 -1.69 19.36
C GLU A 384 1.53 -0.67 20.49
N PHE A 385 2.73 -0.26 20.89
CA PHE A 385 2.95 0.82 21.84
C PHE A 385 3.74 1.93 21.17
N GLY A 386 3.41 3.19 21.49
CA GLY A 386 4.06 4.38 20.96
C GLY A 386 4.45 5.33 22.07
N TYR A 387 5.60 5.95 21.91
CA TYR A 387 6.09 7.04 22.71
C TYR A 387 6.36 8.24 21.81
N PHE A 388 5.69 9.33 22.12
CA PHE A 388 5.78 10.59 21.38
C PHE A 388 6.32 11.67 22.28
N ASP A 389 7.34 12.40 21.85
CA ASP A 389 8.07 13.37 22.66
C ASP A 389 8.45 14.61 21.87
N LYS A 390 8.74 15.66 22.65
CA LYS A 390 9.16 16.99 22.23
C LYS A 390 8.13 17.79 21.44
N GLU A 391 8.23 19.04 21.66
CA GLU A 391 7.36 20.08 21.20
C GLU A 391 7.25 20.18 19.67
N SER A 392 6.04 20.22 19.19
CA SER A 392 5.64 20.85 17.93
C SER A 392 4.67 21.96 18.27
N ALA A 393 4.52 22.94 17.37
CA ALA A 393 3.67 24.11 17.61
C ALA A 393 2.28 23.71 18.14
N GLY A 394 1.97 24.16 19.34
CA GLY A 394 0.69 23.92 20.01
C GLY A 394 0.68 22.87 21.14
N VAL A 395 1.81 22.22 21.43
CA VAL A 395 1.99 21.34 22.59
C VAL A 395 2.93 22.01 23.59
N ALA A 396 2.59 21.98 24.89
CA ALA A 396 3.42 22.59 25.91
C ALA A 396 4.77 21.86 26.03
N ASP A 397 5.83 22.61 26.30
CA ASP A 397 7.19 22.07 26.47
C ASP A 397 7.22 20.99 27.55
N GLY A 398 7.74 19.81 27.21
CA GLY A 398 7.85 18.66 28.10
C GLY A 398 6.67 17.70 28.08
N ASP A 399 5.62 17.92 27.29
CA ASP A 399 4.51 17.01 27.14
C ASP A 399 4.91 15.74 26.39
N ARG A 400 4.47 14.61 26.90
CA ARG A 400 4.73 13.28 26.36
C ARG A 400 3.42 12.54 26.21
N MET A 401 3.32 11.77 25.13
CA MET A 401 2.18 10.90 24.90
C MET A 401 2.61 9.45 24.80
N TYR A 402 1.85 8.59 25.41
CA TYR A 402 1.95 7.14 25.26
C TYR A 402 0.71 6.66 24.51
N SER A 403 0.94 5.97 23.41
CA SER A 403 -0.11 5.35 22.61
C SER A 403 -0.04 3.84 22.78
N ASN A 404 -1.19 3.20 22.97
CA ASN A 404 -1.28 1.74 23.09
C ASN A 404 -2.45 1.27 22.23
N SER A 405 -2.23 0.25 21.42
CA SER A 405 -3.31 -0.36 20.65
C SER A 405 -3.19 -1.87 20.58
N VAL A 406 -4.34 -2.53 20.64
CA VAL A 406 -4.50 -3.95 20.32
C VAL A 406 -5.32 -4.06 19.06
N ARG A 407 -4.84 -4.81 18.10
CA ARG A 407 -5.55 -5.08 16.84
C ARG A 407 -5.66 -6.57 16.61
N ALA A 408 -6.84 -6.98 16.18
CA ALA A 408 -7.08 -8.31 15.60
C ALA A 408 -7.51 -8.15 14.15
N GLN A 409 -7.02 -9.04 13.28
CA GLN A 409 -7.30 -9.00 11.84
C GLN A 409 -7.74 -10.37 11.36
N VAL A 410 -8.70 -10.38 10.44
CA VAL A 410 -8.99 -11.51 9.55
C VAL A 410 -8.82 -11.04 8.12
N GLN A 411 -8.08 -11.81 7.34
CA GLN A 411 -7.80 -11.53 5.93
C GLN A 411 -8.17 -12.74 5.07
N VAL A 412 -8.81 -12.48 3.95
CA VAL A 412 -9.08 -13.48 2.90
C VAL A 412 -8.64 -12.90 1.56
N ILE A 413 -7.89 -13.70 0.77
CA ILE A 413 -7.46 -13.34 -0.59
C ILE A 413 -7.89 -14.41 -1.60
N PHE A 414 -8.11 -14.01 -2.84
CA PHE A 414 -8.52 -14.91 -3.95
C PHE A 414 -7.92 -14.49 -5.29
#